data_b616f44a58b471606831312fc43f3ded
#
_entry.id   b616f44a58b471606831312fc43f3ded
#
_cell.length_a   1.000
_cell.length_b   1.000
_cell.length_c   1.000
_cell.angle_alpha   90.00
_cell.angle_beta   90.00
_cell.angle_gamma   90.00
#
_symmetry.space_group_name_H-M   'P 1'
#
loop_
_entity.id
_entity.type
_entity.pdbx_description
1 polymer ?
#
loop_
_entity_poly.entity_id
_entity_poly.type
_entity_poly.pdbx_seq_one_letter_code
_entity_poly.pdbx_strand_id
1 'polypeptide(L)'
;MKPTTDPIQADIIIFNTCAIREHAETRIFGELGHLAPLAKQNHDLIIGLCGCMAHEEVTLEKLRKNVKHLNLVFGTGNIHQLYSLIEEQVKSKDRIFCVSSDNLPVVEEYPEARFERYKAFVNIMYGCDKFCTYCIVPYTRGQQRSRNVEDIVLEVKHLVEKGYKEVTLLGQNVNAFGLDFEDKTKDFAYLLEQIAKTGIARIRFTSPHPADFKENVFKVMSEYKNIMPALHLPMQSGSSRVLKKMNRSYDRQRYLDLVKMLRSYIPDVRLTTDIICCFPGETEEDFEDTLSIIKEANFAGAYTFIYSPRNGTPAARWDNPLTPEEKQARFNRLASAIDEQATIAGNEAVGQEVEVLFDSLDDKIGLIKGYDQYNRLVHVEAPSTLIGQIKKVKILESHTYSFIGELLD
;
A
#
# COMPACT_ATOMS: atom_id res chain seq x y z
N MET A 1 20.29 -20.02 1.56
CA MET A 1 19.19 -20.37 0.65
C MET A 1 19.36 -19.63 -0.67
N LYS A 2 19.00 -20.25 -1.79
CA LYS A 2 19.02 -19.58 -3.12
C LYS A 2 17.56 -19.41 -3.58
N PRO A 3 17.15 -18.25 -4.10
CA PRO A 3 15.80 -18.06 -4.64
C PRO A 3 15.62 -18.84 -5.95
N THR A 4 14.45 -19.39 -6.16
CA THR A 4 14.00 -20.00 -7.42
C THR A 4 12.62 -19.46 -7.79
N THR A 5 12.32 -19.40 -9.08
CA THR A 5 11.01 -19.05 -9.63
C THR A 5 10.18 -20.28 -10.00
N ASP A 6 10.79 -21.48 -9.96
CA ASP A 6 10.15 -22.74 -10.29
C ASP A 6 9.73 -23.48 -9.00
N PRO A 7 8.45 -23.65 -8.70
CA PRO A 7 7.98 -24.34 -7.52
C PRO A 7 8.44 -25.81 -7.44
N ILE A 8 8.70 -26.45 -8.59
CA ILE A 8 9.13 -27.85 -8.65
C ILE A 8 10.55 -28.01 -8.09
N GLN A 9 11.38 -27.00 -8.23
CA GLN A 9 12.76 -27.00 -7.76
C GLN A 9 12.91 -26.41 -6.34
N ALA A 10 11.81 -26.00 -5.73
CA ALA A 10 11.85 -25.37 -4.43
C ALA A 10 11.87 -26.42 -3.31
N ASP A 11 12.74 -26.21 -2.33
CA ASP A 11 12.71 -26.93 -1.05
C ASP A 11 11.74 -26.27 -0.05
N ILE A 12 11.52 -24.96 -0.21
CA ILE A 12 10.68 -24.15 0.67
C ILE A 12 9.84 -23.20 -0.18
N ILE A 13 8.53 -23.20 0.03
CA ILE A 13 7.56 -22.28 -0.60
C ILE A 13 6.83 -21.52 0.51
N ILE A 14 6.93 -20.18 0.53
CA ILE A 14 6.25 -19.36 1.54
C ILE A 14 5.32 -18.37 0.86
N PHE A 15 4.04 -18.41 1.25
CA PHE A 15 3.05 -17.43 0.87
C PHE A 15 2.99 -16.29 1.89
N ASN A 16 3.33 -15.08 1.45
CA ASN A 16 3.09 -13.88 2.24
C ASN A 16 1.70 -13.33 1.91
N THR A 17 0.80 -13.33 2.90
CA THR A 17 -0.63 -13.13 2.69
C THR A 17 -1.14 -11.79 3.23
N CYS A 18 -2.24 -11.33 2.65
CA CYS A 18 -2.92 -10.10 3.05
C CYS A 18 -4.36 -10.42 3.48
N ALA A 19 -4.82 -9.89 4.62
CA ALA A 19 -6.18 -10.01 5.12
C ALA A 19 -7.12 -8.88 4.65
N ILE A 20 -6.60 -7.91 3.87
CA ILE A 20 -7.36 -6.71 3.49
C ILE A 20 -8.35 -6.98 2.36
N ARG A 21 -8.10 -7.99 1.51
CA ARG A 21 -8.90 -8.29 0.31
C ARG A 21 -9.46 -9.71 0.37
N GLU A 22 -10.78 -9.88 0.24
CA GLU A 22 -11.45 -11.18 0.25
C GLU A 22 -10.95 -12.13 -0.86
N HIS A 23 -10.74 -11.61 -2.06
CA HIS A 23 -10.16 -12.38 -3.16
C HIS A 23 -8.76 -12.94 -2.85
N ALA A 24 -8.01 -12.33 -1.92
CA ALA A 24 -6.72 -12.84 -1.52
C ALA A 24 -6.85 -14.17 -0.74
N GLU A 25 -7.87 -14.31 0.11
CA GLU A 25 -8.13 -15.55 0.85
C GLU A 25 -8.46 -16.70 -0.12
N THR A 26 -9.44 -16.49 -1.00
CA THR A 26 -9.86 -17.51 -1.99
C THR A 26 -8.68 -17.93 -2.88
N ARG A 27 -7.89 -16.95 -3.35
CA ARG A 27 -6.72 -17.24 -4.17
C ARG A 27 -5.68 -18.10 -3.45
N ILE A 28 -5.38 -17.80 -2.19
CA ILE A 28 -4.39 -18.57 -1.41
C ILE A 28 -4.84 -20.01 -1.20
N PHE A 29 -6.11 -20.26 -0.90
CA PHE A 29 -6.61 -21.63 -0.80
C PHE A 29 -6.50 -22.39 -2.14
N GLY A 30 -6.73 -21.70 -3.27
CA GLY A 30 -6.50 -22.26 -4.61
C GLY A 30 -5.04 -22.62 -4.84
N GLU A 31 -4.11 -21.67 -4.59
CA GLU A 31 -2.67 -21.90 -4.76
C GLU A 31 -2.15 -23.03 -3.85
N LEU A 32 -2.58 -23.08 -2.58
CA LEU A 32 -2.25 -24.18 -1.69
C LEU A 32 -2.80 -25.53 -2.21
N GLY A 33 -4.01 -25.52 -2.81
CA GLY A 33 -4.58 -26.71 -3.47
C GLY A 33 -3.74 -27.20 -4.64
N HIS A 34 -3.21 -26.27 -5.46
CA HIS A 34 -2.33 -26.60 -6.59
C HIS A 34 -0.99 -27.21 -6.17
N LEU A 35 -0.51 -26.92 -4.97
CA LEU A 35 0.71 -27.54 -4.44
C LEU A 35 0.52 -28.92 -3.81
N ALA A 36 -0.71 -29.38 -3.61
CA ALA A 36 -0.97 -30.67 -2.97
C ALA A 36 -0.35 -31.88 -3.73
N PRO A 37 -0.36 -31.95 -5.08
CA PRO A 37 0.35 -33.02 -5.81
C PRO A 37 1.86 -32.98 -5.61
N LEU A 38 2.45 -31.77 -5.61
CA LEU A 38 3.90 -31.58 -5.41
C LEU A 38 4.32 -32.03 -4.01
N ALA A 39 3.56 -31.66 -2.99
CA ALA A 39 3.80 -32.08 -1.60
C ALA A 39 3.67 -33.59 -1.39
N LYS A 40 2.85 -34.28 -2.19
CA LYS A 40 2.76 -35.75 -2.18
C LYS A 40 3.98 -36.42 -2.82
N GLN A 41 4.59 -35.78 -3.81
CA GLN A 41 5.78 -36.29 -4.51
C GLN A 41 7.08 -35.99 -3.75
N ASN A 42 7.12 -34.83 -3.10
CA ASN A 42 8.28 -34.38 -2.30
C ASN A 42 7.85 -34.18 -0.83
N HIS A 43 8.14 -35.18 -0.01
CA HIS A 43 7.80 -35.16 1.42
C HIS A 43 8.70 -34.23 2.25
N ASP A 44 9.81 -33.75 1.69
CA ASP A 44 10.72 -32.81 2.34
C ASP A 44 10.40 -31.34 1.99
N LEU A 45 9.48 -31.10 1.05
CA LEU A 45 9.01 -29.78 0.70
C LEU A 45 8.30 -29.11 1.88
N ILE A 46 8.80 -27.94 2.28
CA ILE A 46 8.17 -27.11 3.31
C ILE A 46 7.27 -26.08 2.64
N ILE A 47 5.97 -26.15 2.92
CA ILE A 47 5.01 -25.15 2.47
C ILE A 47 4.61 -24.32 3.67
N GLY A 48 4.88 -23.02 3.60
CA GLY A 48 4.60 -22.04 4.66
C GLY A 48 3.60 -20.96 4.25
N LEU A 49 2.92 -20.40 5.23
CA LEU A 49 2.04 -19.25 5.09
C LEU A 49 2.36 -18.22 6.18
N CYS A 50 2.52 -16.96 5.78
CA CYS A 50 2.72 -15.86 6.71
C CYS A 50 1.89 -14.64 6.32
N GLY A 51 1.99 -13.59 7.12
CA GLY A 51 1.31 -12.33 6.87
C GLY A 51 0.02 -12.17 7.66
N CYS A 52 -0.80 -11.17 7.27
CA CYS A 52 -1.98 -10.77 8.06
C CYS A 52 -3.05 -11.87 8.16
N MET A 53 -3.18 -12.71 7.14
CA MET A 53 -4.17 -13.81 7.14
C MET A 53 -3.87 -14.85 8.23
N ALA A 54 -2.61 -15.03 8.61
CA ALA A 54 -2.23 -15.91 9.70
C ALA A 54 -2.80 -15.49 11.07
N HIS A 55 -3.27 -14.24 11.22
CA HIS A 55 -3.89 -13.75 12.46
C HIS A 55 -5.42 -13.93 12.52
N GLU A 56 -6.04 -14.40 11.43
CA GLU A 56 -7.49 -14.64 11.40
C GLU A 56 -7.81 -16.05 11.90
N GLU A 57 -8.38 -16.15 13.10
CA GLU A 57 -8.65 -17.44 13.76
C GLU A 57 -9.50 -18.39 12.91
N VAL A 58 -10.56 -17.86 12.28
CA VAL A 58 -11.42 -18.62 11.38
C VAL A 58 -10.63 -19.20 10.20
N THR A 59 -9.75 -18.41 9.62
CA THR A 59 -8.88 -18.83 8.50
C THR A 59 -7.85 -19.85 8.96
N LEU A 60 -7.26 -19.66 10.16
CA LEU A 60 -6.33 -20.62 10.76
C LEU A 60 -6.97 -21.99 10.98
N GLU A 61 -8.19 -22.02 11.49
CA GLU A 61 -8.94 -23.27 11.68
C GLU A 61 -9.19 -23.98 10.35
N LYS A 62 -9.62 -23.24 9.32
CA LYS A 62 -9.80 -23.79 7.96
C LYS A 62 -8.48 -24.38 7.42
N LEU A 63 -7.35 -23.66 7.57
CA LEU A 63 -6.03 -24.11 7.15
C LEU A 63 -5.59 -25.37 7.90
N ARG A 64 -5.77 -25.43 9.22
CA ARG A 64 -5.46 -26.62 10.03
C ARG A 64 -6.24 -27.83 9.60
N LYS A 65 -7.53 -27.65 9.31
CA LYS A 65 -8.46 -28.75 8.97
C LYS A 65 -8.30 -29.23 7.53
N ASN A 66 -8.20 -28.31 6.58
CA ASN A 66 -8.37 -28.62 5.15
C ASN A 66 -7.05 -28.71 4.38
N VAL A 67 -5.96 -28.08 4.85
CA VAL A 67 -4.68 -28.03 4.12
C VAL A 67 -3.61 -28.80 4.90
N LYS A 68 -3.59 -30.12 4.71
CA LYS A 68 -2.71 -31.02 5.49
C LYS A 68 -1.22 -30.90 5.12
N HIS A 69 -0.91 -30.48 3.91
CA HIS A 69 0.44 -30.26 3.39
C HIS A 69 1.01 -28.87 3.72
N LEU A 70 0.29 -28.02 4.44
CA LEU A 70 0.80 -26.77 4.97
C LEU A 70 1.57 -27.08 6.26
N ASN A 71 2.89 -26.91 6.21
CA ASN A 71 3.82 -27.29 7.28
C ASN A 71 4.04 -26.17 8.30
N LEU A 72 4.05 -24.91 7.83
CA LEU A 72 4.46 -23.77 8.63
C LEU A 72 3.45 -22.62 8.48
N VAL A 73 2.95 -22.10 9.60
CA VAL A 73 2.16 -20.86 9.62
C VAL A 73 2.72 -19.94 10.71
N PHE A 74 3.02 -18.70 10.33
CA PHE A 74 3.56 -17.72 11.28
C PHE A 74 3.00 -16.32 11.04
N GLY A 75 2.86 -15.57 12.12
CA GLY A 75 2.32 -14.22 12.10
C GLY A 75 3.29 -13.18 11.54
N THR A 76 2.79 -11.96 11.28
CA THR A 76 3.60 -10.82 10.82
C THR A 76 4.73 -10.45 11.79
N GLY A 77 4.51 -10.63 13.09
CA GLY A 77 5.50 -10.38 14.13
C GLY A 77 6.54 -11.47 14.30
N ASN A 78 6.32 -12.64 13.69
CA ASN A 78 7.22 -13.79 13.82
C ASN A 78 8.18 -13.95 12.64
N ILE A 79 8.23 -12.99 11.70
CA ILE A 79 9.05 -13.09 10.49
C ILE A 79 10.55 -13.20 10.81
N HIS A 80 11.00 -12.57 11.88
CA HIS A 80 12.39 -12.66 12.36
C HIS A 80 12.75 -14.07 12.87
N GLN A 81 11.76 -14.90 13.20
CA GLN A 81 11.94 -16.28 13.63
C GLN A 81 11.90 -17.30 12.48
N LEU A 82 11.73 -16.85 11.23
CA LEU A 82 11.54 -17.73 10.08
C LEU A 82 12.60 -18.82 9.98
N TYR A 83 13.88 -18.48 10.20
CA TYR A 83 14.96 -19.44 10.10
C TYR A 83 14.83 -20.55 11.18
N SER A 84 14.63 -20.17 12.42
CA SER A 84 14.45 -21.13 13.53
C SER A 84 13.20 -22.01 13.38
N LEU A 85 12.11 -21.43 12.85
CA LEU A 85 10.88 -22.18 12.58
C LEU A 85 11.07 -23.21 11.46
N ILE A 86 11.84 -22.88 10.43
CA ILE A 86 12.20 -23.84 9.37
C ILE A 86 13.09 -24.94 9.94
N GLU A 87 14.11 -24.62 10.75
CA GLU A 87 14.96 -25.64 11.38
C GLU A 87 14.17 -26.58 12.29
N GLU A 88 13.25 -26.05 13.07
CA GLU A 88 12.38 -26.83 13.93
C GLU A 88 11.49 -27.78 13.12
N GLN A 89 10.87 -27.27 12.03
CA GLN A 89 10.05 -28.08 11.14
C GLN A 89 10.83 -29.20 10.47
N VAL A 90 12.06 -28.92 10.01
CA VAL A 90 12.96 -29.92 9.41
C VAL A 90 13.27 -31.03 10.40
N LYS A 91 13.50 -30.70 11.68
CA LYS A 91 13.86 -31.67 12.74
C LYS A 91 12.66 -32.46 13.23
N SER A 92 11.54 -31.80 13.50
CA SER A 92 10.35 -32.44 14.08
C SER A 92 9.45 -33.11 13.05
N LYS A 93 9.46 -32.60 11.81
CA LYS A 93 8.48 -32.91 10.74
C LYS A 93 7.03 -32.60 11.13
N ASP A 94 6.81 -31.94 12.27
CA ASP A 94 5.49 -31.53 12.73
C ASP A 94 5.04 -30.24 12.04
N ARG A 95 3.72 -30.04 11.99
CA ARG A 95 3.13 -28.79 11.51
C ARG A 95 3.26 -27.72 12.59
N ILE A 96 3.88 -26.59 12.27
CA ILE A 96 4.13 -25.51 13.20
C ILE A 96 3.17 -24.36 12.90
N PHE A 97 2.46 -23.87 13.93
CA PHE A 97 1.58 -22.70 13.88
C PHE A 97 2.02 -21.72 14.97
N CYS A 98 2.90 -20.77 14.58
CA CYS A 98 3.49 -19.77 15.46
C CYS A 98 2.92 -18.39 15.13
N VAL A 99 1.79 -18.03 15.73
CA VAL A 99 1.13 -16.75 15.53
C VAL A 99 1.04 -16.03 16.88
N SER A 100 1.81 -14.97 17.04
CA SER A 100 1.75 -14.09 18.21
C SER A 100 1.16 -12.74 17.78
N SER A 101 0.23 -12.23 18.56
CA SER A 101 -0.33 -10.88 18.44
C SER A 101 0.26 -9.90 19.44
N ASP A 102 0.93 -10.38 20.48
CA ASP A 102 1.40 -9.57 21.60
C ASP A 102 2.89 -9.26 21.49
N ASN A 103 3.27 -8.05 21.89
CA ASN A 103 4.67 -7.58 21.97
C ASN A 103 5.49 -7.82 20.69
N LEU A 104 4.89 -7.51 19.54
CA LEU A 104 5.58 -7.63 18.26
C LEU A 104 6.79 -6.70 18.21
N PRO A 105 8.00 -7.21 17.94
CA PRO A 105 9.20 -6.38 17.89
C PRO A 105 9.14 -5.37 16.74
N VAL A 106 9.81 -4.25 16.90
CA VAL A 106 10.20 -3.38 15.80
C VAL A 106 11.44 -3.99 15.17
N VAL A 107 11.36 -4.30 13.87
CA VAL A 107 12.51 -4.81 13.12
C VAL A 107 13.28 -3.62 12.58
N GLU A 108 14.42 -3.32 13.16
CA GLU A 108 15.31 -2.23 12.71
C GLU A 108 16.24 -2.67 11.56
N GLU A 109 16.50 -3.97 11.45
CA GLU A 109 17.28 -4.52 10.35
C GLU A 109 16.56 -4.32 9.01
N TYR A 110 17.29 -3.87 8.01
CA TYR A 110 16.78 -3.71 6.66
C TYR A 110 17.18 -4.87 5.76
N PRO A 111 16.37 -5.20 4.73
CA PRO A 111 16.64 -6.35 3.87
C PRO A 111 17.89 -6.11 3.02
N GLU A 112 18.79 -7.08 2.99
CA GLU A 112 19.97 -7.06 2.11
C GLU A 112 19.58 -7.20 0.63
N ALA A 113 18.56 -8.02 0.34
CA ALA A 113 18.05 -8.26 -1.01
C ALA A 113 16.72 -7.54 -1.23
N ARG A 114 16.58 -6.86 -2.38
CA ARG A 114 15.36 -6.20 -2.81
C ARG A 114 15.04 -6.62 -4.24
N PHE A 115 13.75 -6.72 -4.56
CA PHE A 115 13.29 -7.12 -5.89
C PHE A 115 13.48 -6.01 -6.93
N GLU A 116 13.21 -4.77 -6.53
CA GLU A 116 13.35 -3.59 -7.37
C GLU A 116 14.78 -3.09 -7.37
N ARG A 117 15.29 -2.71 -8.54
CA ARG A 117 16.68 -2.29 -8.71
C ARG A 117 16.91 -0.80 -8.46
N TYR A 118 15.90 0.03 -8.73
CA TYR A 118 16.03 1.48 -8.70
C TYR A 118 15.10 2.16 -7.70
N LYS A 119 14.10 1.44 -7.22
CA LYS A 119 13.10 1.87 -6.23
C LYS A 119 13.14 0.95 -5.03
N ALA A 120 12.96 1.49 -3.83
CA ALA A 120 12.93 0.70 -2.61
C ALA A 120 11.75 1.08 -1.73
N PHE A 121 11.13 0.08 -1.13
CA PHE A 121 10.18 0.26 -0.04
C PHE A 121 10.93 0.26 1.29
N VAL A 122 10.65 1.25 2.13
CA VAL A 122 11.25 1.41 3.46
C VAL A 122 10.14 1.44 4.49
N ASN A 123 10.05 0.41 5.32
CA ASN A 123 9.13 0.42 6.45
C ASN A 123 9.61 1.44 7.47
N ILE A 124 8.74 2.37 7.89
CA ILE A 124 9.06 3.36 8.91
C ILE A 124 8.34 3.08 10.22
N MET A 125 7.25 2.32 10.17
CA MET A 125 6.45 1.97 11.33
C MET A 125 5.62 0.71 11.10
N TYR A 126 5.14 0.12 12.19
CA TYR A 126 4.28 -1.05 12.21
C TYR A 126 3.03 -0.78 13.06
N GLY A 127 1.91 -1.44 12.73
CA GLY A 127 0.66 -1.33 13.47
C GLY A 127 -0.10 -0.03 13.23
N CYS A 128 -1.27 0.09 13.85
CA CYS A 128 -2.14 1.26 13.72
C CYS A 128 -3.10 1.35 14.89
N ASP A 129 -3.19 2.54 15.52
CA ASP A 129 -4.09 2.81 16.64
C ASP A 129 -5.43 3.42 16.19
N LYS A 130 -5.70 3.45 14.86
CA LYS A 130 -6.99 3.87 14.31
C LYS A 130 -7.92 2.66 14.20
N PHE A 131 -8.82 2.51 15.14
CA PHE A 131 -9.80 1.43 15.13
C PHE A 131 -10.98 1.75 14.21
N CYS A 132 -10.69 1.96 12.89
CA CYS A 132 -11.74 2.10 11.89
C CYS A 132 -12.60 0.84 11.87
N THR A 133 -13.93 0.98 11.88
CA THR A 133 -14.86 -0.13 12.14
C THR A 133 -14.83 -1.26 11.11
N TYR A 134 -14.27 -1.01 9.94
CA TYR A 134 -14.11 -1.99 8.85
C TYR A 134 -12.70 -2.59 8.77
N CYS A 135 -11.74 -2.10 9.56
CA CYS A 135 -10.32 -2.40 9.35
C CYS A 135 -9.81 -3.48 10.30
N ILE A 136 -9.18 -4.50 9.74
CA ILE A 136 -8.60 -5.61 10.49
C ILE A 136 -7.16 -5.32 11.00
N VAL A 137 -6.53 -4.26 10.51
CA VAL A 137 -5.10 -3.96 10.78
C VAL A 137 -4.76 -3.89 12.27
N PRO A 138 -5.50 -3.17 13.15
CA PRO A 138 -5.16 -3.14 14.57
C PRO A 138 -5.11 -4.52 15.23
N TYR A 139 -5.93 -5.44 14.73
CA TYR A 139 -6.05 -6.81 15.26
C TYR A 139 -4.96 -7.76 14.74
N THR A 140 -4.41 -7.47 13.54
CA THR A 140 -3.42 -8.35 12.89
C THR A 140 -1.98 -7.83 12.98
N ARG A 141 -1.81 -6.51 13.15
CA ARG A 141 -0.49 -5.86 13.23
C ARG A 141 -0.22 -5.16 14.56
N GLY A 142 -1.22 -5.17 15.45
CA GLY A 142 -1.12 -4.60 16.78
C GLY A 142 -1.04 -3.08 16.80
N GLN A 143 -0.64 -2.55 17.97
CA GLN A 143 -0.49 -1.12 18.20
C GLN A 143 0.60 -0.50 17.32
N GLN A 144 0.51 0.81 17.12
CA GLN A 144 1.52 1.58 16.42
C GLN A 144 2.88 1.46 17.11
N ARG A 145 3.91 1.25 16.30
CA ARG A 145 5.32 1.23 16.72
C ARG A 145 6.16 1.83 15.60
N SER A 146 6.76 2.99 15.87
CA SER A 146 7.65 3.68 14.93
C SER A 146 9.06 3.09 15.04
N ARG A 147 9.75 3.00 13.91
CA ARG A 147 11.18 2.69 13.86
C ARG A 147 12.00 3.91 14.26
N ASN A 148 13.23 3.66 14.67
CA ASN A 148 14.17 4.73 14.99
C ASN A 148 14.48 5.59 13.76
N VAL A 149 14.50 6.92 13.93
CA VAL A 149 14.77 7.87 12.84
C VAL A 149 16.17 7.64 12.24
N GLU A 150 17.15 7.46 13.10
CA GLU A 150 18.55 7.31 12.73
C GLU A 150 18.77 6.05 11.87
N ASP A 151 18.09 4.93 12.21
CA ASP A 151 18.17 3.68 11.46
C ASP A 151 17.47 3.78 10.09
N ILE A 152 16.33 4.46 10.00
CA ILE A 152 15.66 4.72 8.73
C ILE A 152 16.54 5.59 7.81
N VAL A 153 17.14 6.65 8.36
CA VAL A 153 18.03 7.54 7.60
C VAL A 153 19.28 6.79 7.12
N LEU A 154 19.84 5.91 7.96
CA LEU A 154 20.97 5.07 7.60
C LEU A 154 20.61 4.10 6.46
N GLU A 155 19.46 3.45 6.55
CA GLU A 155 18.95 2.58 5.49
C GLU A 155 18.82 3.34 4.16
N VAL A 156 18.25 4.55 4.17
CA VAL A 156 18.10 5.36 2.96
C VAL A 156 19.46 5.80 2.40
N LYS A 157 20.42 6.19 3.24
CA LYS A 157 21.79 6.51 2.79
C LYS A 157 22.44 5.31 2.10
N HIS A 158 22.32 4.13 2.68
CA HIS A 158 22.83 2.91 2.07
C HIS A 158 22.17 2.58 0.72
N LEU A 159 20.86 2.87 0.57
CA LEU A 159 20.18 2.76 -0.72
C LEU A 159 20.72 3.75 -1.75
N VAL A 160 21.02 4.99 -1.36
CA VAL A 160 21.66 5.99 -2.23
C VAL A 160 23.03 5.51 -2.71
N GLU A 161 23.87 4.98 -1.81
CA GLU A 161 25.19 4.42 -2.14
C GLU A 161 25.08 3.24 -3.11
N LYS A 162 24.04 2.40 -2.99
CA LYS A 162 23.74 1.31 -3.92
C LYS A 162 23.12 1.76 -5.25
N GLY A 163 22.91 3.06 -5.45
CA GLY A 163 22.42 3.65 -6.70
C GLY A 163 20.90 3.67 -6.86
N TYR A 164 20.12 3.41 -5.80
CA TYR A 164 18.67 3.60 -5.81
C TYR A 164 18.30 5.06 -6.04
N LYS A 165 17.20 5.28 -6.76
CA LYS A 165 16.72 6.61 -7.15
C LYS A 165 15.48 7.05 -6.39
N GLU A 166 14.66 6.10 -5.95
CA GLU A 166 13.40 6.40 -5.29
C GLU A 166 13.22 5.52 -4.04
N VAL A 167 12.72 6.12 -2.96
CA VAL A 167 12.21 5.40 -1.79
C VAL A 167 10.75 5.70 -1.59
N THR A 168 9.98 4.66 -1.24
CA THR A 168 8.59 4.80 -0.80
C THR A 168 8.50 4.38 0.66
N LEU A 169 8.15 5.31 1.53
CA LEU A 169 7.97 5.07 2.95
C LEU A 169 6.67 4.33 3.20
N LEU A 170 6.75 3.23 3.94
CA LEU A 170 5.61 2.36 4.24
C LEU A 170 5.27 2.37 5.73
N GLY A 171 3.97 2.37 6.00
CA GLY A 171 3.36 2.21 7.30
C GLY A 171 1.88 1.93 7.14
N GLN A 172 1.20 1.58 8.24
CA GLN A 172 -0.25 1.41 8.24
C GLN A 172 -0.99 2.74 8.49
N ASN A 173 -0.26 3.73 9.02
CA ASN A 173 -0.68 5.12 9.19
C ASN A 173 0.58 5.99 9.20
N VAL A 174 1.19 6.16 8.04
CA VAL A 174 2.56 6.66 7.88
C VAL A 174 2.79 8.04 8.53
N ASN A 175 1.79 8.92 8.48
CA ASN A 175 1.89 10.27 9.04
C ASN A 175 1.60 10.37 10.55
N ALA A 176 1.33 9.22 11.20
CA ALA A 176 1.35 9.09 12.66
C ALA A 176 2.73 8.70 13.21
N PHE A 177 3.75 8.55 12.34
CA PHE A 177 5.12 8.27 12.76
C PHE A 177 5.58 9.22 13.86
N GLY A 178 6.19 8.65 14.91
CA GLY A 178 6.72 9.39 16.04
C GLY A 178 5.69 9.79 17.11
N LEU A 179 4.39 9.51 16.91
CA LEU A 179 3.39 9.75 17.98
C LEU A 179 3.61 8.91 19.21
N ASP A 180 4.26 7.75 19.08
CA ASP A 180 4.66 6.83 20.14
C ASP A 180 6.02 7.18 20.80
N PHE A 181 6.79 8.13 20.25
CA PHE A 181 8.05 8.58 20.84
C PHE A 181 7.83 9.48 22.06
N GLU A 182 8.77 9.48 22.99
CA GLU A 182 8.82 10.46 24.09
C GLU A 182 9.09 11.87 23.54
N ASP A 183 10.08 11.98 22.66
CA ASP A 183 10.42 13.21 21.97
C ASP A 183 9.44 13.47 20.82
N LYS A 184 8.44 14.31 21.06
CA LYS A 184 7.41 14.68 20.08
C LYS A 184 7.90 15.58 18.94
N THR A 185 9.15 16.03 18.97
CA THR A 185 9.75 16.78 17.86
C THR A 185 10.18 15.87 16.71
N LYS A 186 10.43 14.58 16.98
CA LYS A 186 10.77 13.59 15.99
C LYS A 186 9.50 13.01 15.32
N ASP A 187 8.66 13.87 14.78
CA ASP A 187 7.43 13.49 14.07
C ASP A 187 7.69 13.14 12.59
N PHE A 188 6.61 12.87 11.85
CA PHE A 188 6.70 12.50 10.44
C PHE A 188 7.34 13.60 9.57
N ALA A 189 7.07 14.87 9.85
CA ALA A 189 7.68 15.98 9.13
C ALA A 189 9.20 16.01 9.36
N TYR A 190 9.64 15.82 10.61
CA TYR A 190 11.06 15.71 10.93
C TYR A 190 11.72 14.54 10.17
N LEU A 191 11.09 13.35 10.17
CA LEU A 191 11.60 12.21 9.43
C LEU A 191 11.74 12.50 7.93
N LEU A 192 10.69 13.08 7.31
CA LEU A 192 10.73 13.44 5.89
C LEU A 192 11.90 14.39 5.58
N GLU A 193 12.09 15.39 6.42
CA GLU A 193 13.20 16.34 6.28
C GLU A 193 14.56 15.63 6.36
N GLN A 194 14.77 14.74 7.35
CA GLN A 194 16.02 13.99 7.49
C GLN A 194 16.29 13.09 6.27
N ILE A 195 15.26 12.42 5.77
CA ILE A 195 15.38 11.59 4.55
C ILE A 195 15.66 12.47 3.34
N ALA A 196 15.01 13.61 3.20
CA ALA A 196 15.25 14.53 2.07
C ALA A 196 16.71 14.99 1.96
N LYS A 197 17.40 15.10 3.10
CA LYS A 197 18.82 15.48 3.18
C LYS A 197 19.80 14.34 2.87
N THR A 198 19.35 13.11 2.64
CA THR A 198 20.24 11.94 2.36
C THR A 198 20.81 11.94 0.95
N GLY A 199 20.27 12.74 0.03
CA GLY A 199 20.65 12.74 -1.38
C GLY A 199 19.83 11.76 -2.25
N ILE A 200 18.82 11.07 -1.70
CA ILE A 200 17.89 10.28 -2.51
C ILE A 200 17.14 11.18 -3.48
N ALA A 201 17.01 10.78 -4.73
CA ALA A 201 16.42 11.64 -5.76
C ALA A 201 14.90 11.78 -5.64
N ARG A 202 14.20 10.76 -5.10
CA ARG A 202 12.74 10.78 -4.95
C ARG A 202 12.29 10.12 -3.66
N ILE A 203 11.36 10.78 -2.97
CA ILE A 203 10.71 10.29 -1.75
C ILE A 203 9.21 10.26 -2.01
N ARG A 204 8.59 9.11 -1.73
CA ARG A 204 7.14 8.91 -1.70
C ARG A 204 6.74 8.28 -0.37
N PHE A 205 5.47 8.37 -0.04
CA PHE A 205 4.91 7.67 1.10
C PHE A 205 3.47 7.25 0.80
N THR A 206 3.00 6.20 1.48
CA THR A 206 1.66 5.62 1.28
C THR A 206 0.94 5.45 2.60
N SER A 207 -0.39 5.24 2.54
CA SER A 207 -1.24 4.94 3.69
C SER A 207 -1.26 6.03 4.78
N PRO A 208 -1.28 7.33 4.45
CA PRO A 208 -1.53 8.33 5.46
C PRO A 208 -3.00 8.34 5.90
N HIS A 209 -3.25 8.84 7.12
CA HIS A 209 -4.60 9.06 7.62
C HIS A 209 -4.91 10.56 7.66
N PRO A 210 -6.02 11.02 7.05
CA PRO A 210 -6.35 12.44 6.95
C PRO A 210 -6.34 13.20 8.28
N ALA A 211 -6.79 12.56 9.38
CA ALA A 211 -6.83 13.20 10.68
C ALA A 211 -5.45 13.50 11.31
N ASP A 212 -4.41 12.79 10.88
CA ASP A 212 -3.08 12.92 11.46
C ASP A 212 -2.14 13.83 10.65
N PHE A 213 -2.63 14.41 9.56
CA PHE A 213 -1.87 15.42 8.84
C PHE A 213 -1.78 16.72 9.64
N LYS A 214 -0.55 17.18 9.79
CA LYS A 214 -0.22 18.48 10.33
C LYS A 214 0.33 19.38 9.22
N GLU A 215 0.18 20.67 9.36
CA GLU A 215 0.63 21.68 8.40
C GLU A 215 2.15 21.58 8.12
N ASN A 216 2.96 21.26 9.15
CA ASN A 216 4.41 21.13 9.02
C ASN A 216 4.83 20.07 8.00
N VAL A 217 4.01 19.00 7.77
CA VAL A 217 4.28 18.01 6.73
C VAL A 217 4.20 18.64 5.34
N PHE A 218 3.17 19.43 5.07
CA PHE A 218 3.00 20.11 3.77
C PHE A 218 4.09 21.15 3.54
N LYS A 219 4.51 21.86 4.61
CA LYS A 219 5.62 22.78 4.54
C LYS A 219 6.90 22.06 4.12
N VAL A 220 7.27 20.96 4.77
CA VAL A 220 8.45 20.16 4.40
C VAL A 220 8.33 19.64 2.96
N MET A 221 7.16 19.14 2.56
CA MET A 221 6.94 18.70 1.17
C MET A 221 7.16 19.83 0.15
N SER A 222 6.80 21.06 0.46
CA SER A 222 7.00 22.21 -0.44
C SER A 222 8.45 22.70 -0.48
N GLU A 223 9.20 22.54 0.61
CA GLU A 223 10.59 22.99 0.73
C GLU A 223 11.60 22.05 0.05
N TYR A 224 11.31 20.73 0.03
CA TYR A 224 12.23 19.70 -0.49
C TYR A 224 11.72 19.11 -1.81
N LYS A 225 12.33 19.54 -2.93
CA LYS A 225 11.94 19.11 -4.29
C LYS A 225 12.02 17.62 -4.57
N ASN A 226 12.78 16.88 -3.78
CA ASN A 226 12.88 15.42 -3.89
C ASN A 226 11.74 14.69 -3.13
N ILE A 227 10.85 15.40 -2.43
CA ILE A 227 9.58 14.82 -1.97
C ILE A 227 8.56 15.03 -3.08
N MET A 228 8.07 13.93 -3.64
CA MET A 228 7.26 13.97 -4.85
C MET A 228 5.88 14.62 -4.62
N PRO A 229 5.42 15.49 -5.55
CA PRO A 229 4.13 16.19 -5.46
C PRO A 229 2.96 15.27 -5.84
N ALA A 230 2.90 14.07 -5.26
CA ALA A 230 1.86 13.09 -5.45
C ALA A 230 1.47 12.52 -4.10
N LEU A 231 0.23 12.76 -3.69
CA LEU A 231 -0.28 12.30 -2.40
C LEU A 231 -1.46 11.36 -2.59
N HIS A 232 -1.36 10.17 -2.00
CA HIS A 232 -2.50 9.30 -1.82
C HIS A 232 -3.11 9.56 -0.44
N LEU A 233 -4.35 10.09 -0.40
CA LEU A 233 -5.04 10.51 0.83
C LEU A 233 -6.39 9.80 0.95
N PRO A 234 -6.46 8.63 1.62
CA PRO A 234 -7.66 7.81 1.70
C PRO A 234 -8.82 8.53 2.39
N MET A 235 -9.83 8.95 1.61
CA MET A 235 -11.04 9.62 2.08
C MET A 235 -12.04 8.63 2.70
N GLN A 236 -12.19 7.49 2.07
CA GLN A 236 -13.10 6.38 2.37
C GLN A 236 -14.58 6.67 2.04
N SER A 237 -15.14 7.82 2.42
CA SER A 237 -16.49 8.26 2.08
C SER A 237 -16.57 9.80 2.04
N GLY A 238 -17.45 10.34 1.24
CA GLY A 238 -17.77 11.78 1.20
C GLY A 238 -18.81 12.21 2.20
N SER A 239 -19.53 11.27 2.86
CA SER A 239 -20.55 11.57 3.85
C SER A 239 -19.98 11.62 5.26
N SER A 240 -20.19 12.75 5.96
CA SER A 240 -19.80 12.90 7.38
C SER A 240 -20.47 11.86 8.27
N ARG A 241 -21.71 11.46 7.95
CA ARG A 241 -22.46 10.43 8.69
C ARG A 241 -21.81 9.06 8.55
N VAL A 242 -21.42 8.68 7.34
CA VAL A 242 -20.73 7.41 7.07
C VAL A 242 -19.34 7.43 7.66
N LEU A 243 -18.57 8.51 7.54
CA LEU A 243 -17.25 8.66 8.17
C LEU A 243 -17.32 8.47 9.69
N LYS A 244 -18.31 9.06 10.36
CA LYS A 244 -18.54 8.84 11.79
C LYS A 244 -18.82 7.36 12.09
N LYS A 245 -19.64 6.70 11.27
CA LYS A 245 -19.93 5.26 11.41
C LYS A 245 -18.72 4.38 11.15
N MET A 246 -17.83 4.79 10.24
CA MET A 246 -16.53 4.17 9.99
C MET A 246 -15.50 4.41 11.10
N ASN A 247 -15.85 5.17 12.15
CA ASN A 247 -14.96 5.64 13.22
C ASN A 247 -13.77 6.46 12.67
N ARG A 248 -14.04 7.31 11.66
CA ARG A 248 -13.06 8.28 11.16
C ARG A 248 -13.10 9.54 12.01
N SER A 249 -11.96 10.03 12.46
CA SER A 249 -11.84 11.22 13.31
C SER A 249 -11.79 12.54 12.53
N TYR A 250 -12.43 12.56 11.37
CA TYR A 250 -12.69 13.73 10.53
C TYR A 250 -14.04 13.58 9.82
N ASP A 251 -14.57 14.69 9.39
CA ASP A 251 -15.77 14.79 8.55
C ASP A 251 -15.41 15.28 7.13
N ARG A 252 -16.43 15.44 6.29
CA ARG A 252 -16.29 15.94 4.92
C ARG A 252 -15.60 17.31 4.88
N GLN A 253 -16.03 18.26 5.71
CA GLN A 253 -15.49 19.62 5.70
C GLN A 253 -14.00 19.63 6.09
N ARG A 254 -13.67 18.92 7.16
CA ARG A 254 -12.27 18.79 7.60
C ARG A 254 -11.37 18.18 6.53
N TYR A 255 -11.88 17.21 5.75
CA TYR A 255 -11.15 16.62 4.63
C TYR A 255 -10.91 17.64 3.51
N LEU A 256 -11.92 18.40 3.12
CA LEU A 256 -11.80 19.46 2.10
C LEU A 256 -10.85 20.59 2.53
N ASP A 257 -10.93 20.99 3.80
CA ASP A 257 -10.02 21.99 4.37
C ASP A 257 -8.56 21.51 4.32
N LEU A 258 -8.34 20.21 4.57
CA LEU A 258 -7.02 19.59 4.45
C LEU A 258 -6.50 19.61 3.01
N VAL A 259 -7.36 19.27 2.04
CA VAL A 259 -7.03 19.33 0.60
C VAL A 259 -6.71 20.76 0.17
N LYS A 260 -7.49 21.74 0.64
CA LYS A 260 -7.25 23.16 0.38
C LYS A 260 -5.91 23.62 0.96
N MET A 261 -5.60 23.22 2.19
CA MET A 261 -4.31 23.50 2.85
C MET A 261 -3.17 22.86 2.07
N LEU A 262 -3.26 21.59 1.69
CA LEU A 262 -2.27 20.90 0.88
C LEU A 262 -1.96 21.68 -0.41
N ARG A 263 -2.99 22.11 -1.15
CA ARG A 263 -2.82 22.89 -2.40
C ARG A 263 -2.29 24.29 -2.21
N SER A 264 -2.45 24.88 -1.04
CA SER A 264 -1.82 26.18 -0.75
C SER A 264 -0.30 26.08 -0.62
N TYR A 265 0.23 24.92 -0.22
CA TYR A 265 1.67 24.63 -0.16
C TYR A 265 2.21 24.03 -1.47
N ILE A 266 1.43 23.16 -2.12
CA ILE A 266 1.81 22.41 -3.33
C ILE A 266 0.66 22.53 -4.35
N PRO A 267 0.60 23.63 -5.12
CA PRO A 267 -0.52 23.91 -6.02
C PRO A 267 -0.76 22.84 -7.09
N ASP A 268 0.29 22.20 -7.57
CA ASP A 268 0.30 21.19 -8.62
C ASP A 268 0.25 19.74 -8.08
N VAL A 269 -0.04 19.55 -6.77
CA VAL A 269 -0.10 18.22 -6.18
C VAL A 269 -1.14 17.33 -6.88
N ARG A 270 -0.68 16.14 -7.29
CA ARG A 270 -1.58 15.10 -7.78
C ARG A 270 -2.15 14.33 -6.59
N LEU A 271 -3.47 14.42 -6.41
CA LEU A 271 -4.18 13.81 -5.29
C LEU A 271 -4.93 12.57 -5.74
N THR A 272 -4.73 11.44 -5.06
CA THR A 272 -5.51 10.20 -5.23
C THR A 272 -6.08 9.76 -3.91
N THR A 273 -7.09 8.88 -3.93
CA THR A 273 -7.80 8.47 -2.72
C THR A 273 -8.27 7.01 -2.77
N ASP A 274 -8.75 6.50 -1.63
CA ASP A 274 -9.55 5.28 -1.53
C ASP A 274 -10.99 5.63 -1.21
N ILE A 275 -11.95 4.93 -1.83
CA ILE A 275 -13.39 5.08 -1.57
C ILE A 275 -14.03 3.70 -1.39
N ILE A 276 -14.78 3.55 -0.30
CA ILE A 276 -15.59 2.37 0.00
C ILE A 276 -17.05 2.77 -0.13
N CYS A 277 -17.74 2.23 -1.14
CA CYS A 277 -19.19 2.38 -1.28
C CYS A 277 -19.95 1.21 -0.67
N CYS A 278 -21.25 1.36 -0.52
CA CYS A 278 -22.15 0.35 0.05
C CYS A 278 -21.77 -0.06 1.47
N PHE A 279 -21.26 0.88 2.25
CA PHE A 279 -20.99 0.65 3.67
C PHE A 279 -22.29 0.40 4.43
N PRO A 280 -22.34 -0.52 5.44
CA PRO A 280 -23.58 -0.81 6.17
C PRO A 280 -24.30 0.45 6.65
N GLY A 281 -25.53 0.66 6.19
CA GLY A 281 -26.35 1.81 6.51
C GLY A 281 -26.04 3.09 5.74
N GLU A 282 -25.22 3.04 4.67
CA GLU A 282 -25.06 4.13 3.70
C GLU A 282 -26.36 4.33 2.92
N THR A 283 -26.93 5.54 2.96
CA THR A 283 -28.12 5.91 2.19
C THR A 283 -27.75 6.37 0.78
N GLU A 284 -28.74 6.68 -0.05
CA GLU A 284 -28.47 7.27 -1.37
C GLU A 284 -27.90 8.69 -1.24
N GLU A 285 -28.40 9.49 -0.28
CA GLU A 285 -27.86 10.83 -0.03
C GLU A 285 -26.39 10.78 0.39
N ASP A 286 -26.00 9.83 1.25
CA ASP A 286 -24.60 9.64 1.62
C ASP A 286 -23.71 9.28 0.42
N PHE A 287 -24.26 8.48 -0.49
CA PHE A 287 -23.56 8.09 -1.70
C PHE A 287 -23.42 9.28 -2.67
N GLU A 288 -24.46 10.13 -2.81
CA GLU A 288 -24.37 11.37 -3.59
C GLU A 288 -23.34 12.34 -3.00
N ASP A 289 -23.26 12.47 -1.66
CA ASP A 289 -22.19 13.21 -1.00
C ASP A 289 -20.81 12.69 -1.42
N THR A 290 -20.68 11.37 -1.55
CA THR A 290 -19.41 10.74 -1.98
C THR A 290 -19.11 11.02 -3.46
N LEU A 291 -20.10 11.03 -4.35
CA LEU A 291 -19.91 11.41 -5.74
C LEU A 291 -19.55 12.89 -5.89
N SER A 292 -20.20 13.77 -5.12
CA SER A 292 -19.93 15.23 -5.23
C SER A 292 -18.53 15.62 -4.79
N ILE A 293 -17.96 15.00 -3.74
CA ILE A 293 -16.62 15.34 -3.25
C ILE A 293 -15.51 14.91 -4.23
N ILE A 294 -15.77 13.95 -5.14
CA ILE A 294 -14.78 13.55 -6.16
C ILE A 294 -14.38 14.77 -7.01
N LYS A 295 -15.37 15.55 -7.46
CA LYS A 295 -15.14 16.77 -8.25
C LYS A 295 -14.61 17.91 -7.37
N GLU A 296 -15.17 18.09 -6.19
CA GLU A 296 -14.80 19.19 -5.28
C GLU A 296 -13.35 19.06 -4.79
N ALA A 297 -12.90 17.86 -4.45
CA ALA A 297 -11.52 17.58 -4.08
C ALA A 297 -10.58 17.47 -5.29
N ASN A 298 -11.09 17.45 -6.52
CA ASN A 298 -10.36 17.31 -7.77
C ASN A 298 -9.33 16.17 -7.73
N PHE A 299 -9.83 14.93 -7.51
CA PHE A 299 -8.97 13.75 -7.50
C PHE A 299 -8.48 13.40 -8.90
N ALA A 300 -7.21 13.06 -9.03
CA ALA A 300 -6.65 12.55 -10.28
C ALA A 300 -6.88 11.03 -10.46
N GLY A 301 -7.54 10.39 -9.52
CA GLY A 301 -7.90 8.99 -9.54
C GLY A 301 -8.23 8.46 -8.14
N ALA A 302 -8.90 7.32 -8.08
CA ALA A 302 -9.19 6.65 -6.82
C ALA A 302 -9.15 5.12 -6.98
N TYR A 303 -8.84 4.45 -5.88
CA TYR A 303 -9.13 3.02 -5.75
C TYR A 303 -10.52 2.88 -5.11
N THR A 304 -11.43 2.23 -5.81
CA THR A 304 -12.83 2.10 -5.43
C THR A 304 -13.14 0.66 -5.01
N PHE A 305 -13.90 0.52 -3.93
CA PHE A 305 -14.23 -0.77 -3.35
C PHE A 305 -15.71 -0.82 -2.96
N ILE A 306 -16.38 -1.95 -3.23
CA ILE A 306 -17.60 -2.30 -2.51
C ILE A 306 -17.18 -2.76 -1.11
N TYR A 307 -17.88 -2.30 -0.07
CA TYR A 307 -17.63 -2.78 1.28
C TYR A 307 -17.71 -4.30 1.35
N SER A 308 -16.65 -4.92 1.88
CA SER A 308 -16.56 -6.35 2.14
C SER A 308 -16.29 -6.58 3.64
N PRO A 309 -17.15 -7.33 4.35
CA PRO A 309 -16.99 -7.55 5.78
C PRO A 309 -15.69 -8.32 6.08
N ARG A 310 -15.01 -7.94 7.15
CA ARG A 310 -13.81 -8.63 7.66
C ARG A 310 -14.11 -9.23 9.01
N ASN A 311 -13.97 -10.54 9.14
CA ASN A 311 -14.18 -11.24 10.40
C ASN A 311 -13.35 -10.60 11.52
N GLY A 312 -13.99 -10.40 12.69
CA GLY A 312 -13.37 -9.75 13.83
C GLY A 312 -13.53 -8.23 13.88
N THR A 313 -13.97 -7.57 12.79
CA THR A 313 -14.22 -6.12 12.80
C THR A 313 -15.63 -5.78 13.24
N PRO A 314 -15.86 -4.60 13.87
CA PRO A 314 -17.21 -4.18 14.28
C PRO A 314 -18.23 -4.13 13.14
N ALA A 315 -17.83 -3.56 11.99
CA ALA A 315 -18.73 -3.39 10.84
C ALA A 315 -19.16 -4.72 10.19
N ALA A 316 -18.41 -5.80 10.38
CA ALA A 316 -18.78 -7.13 9.87
C ALA A 316 -20.07 -7.69 10.52
N ARG A 317 -20.46 -7.14 11.68
CA ARG A 317 -21.65 -7.56 12.42
C ARG A 317 -22.90 -6.73 12.10
N TRP A 318 -22.75 -5.72 11.22
CA TRP A 318 -23.85 -4.83 10.89
C TRP A 318 -24.60 -5.29 9.66
N ASP A 319 -25.92 -5.17 9.71
CA ASP A 319 -26.77 -5.50 8.57
C ASP A 319 -26.50 -4.57 7.40
N ASN A 320 -26.43 -5.14 6.23
CA ASN A 320 -26.31 -4.42 4.97
C ASN A 320 -27.42 -4.91 4.02
N PRO A 321 -28.56 -4.23 3.99
CA PRO A 321 -29.75 -4.68 3.26
C PRO A 321 -29.62 -4.58 1.74
N LEU A 322 -28.58 -3.93 1.22
CA LEU A 322 -28.39 -3.75 -0.22
C LEU A 322 -28.17 -5.10 -0.89
N THR A 323 -28.89 -5.36 -1.97
CA THR A 323 -28.72 -6.54 -2.81
C THR A 323 -27.39 -6.48 -3.57
N PRO A 324 -26.89 -7.61 -4.09
CA PRO A 324 -25.68 -7.60 -4.96
C PRO A 324 -25.83 -6.66 -6.16
N GLU A 325 -27.02 -6.61 -6.77
CA GLU A 325 -27.32 -5.79 -7.93
C GLU A 325 -27.29 -4.28 -7.59
N GLU A 326 -27.85 -3.90 -6.45
CA GLU A 326 -27.81 -2.50 -5.95
C GLU A 326 -26.36 -2.08 -5.63
N LYS A 327 -25.58 -2.96 -5.00
CA LYS A 327 -24.16 -2.71 -4.73
C LYS A 327 -23.37 -2.52 -6.03
N GLN A 328 -23.61 -3.37 -7.02
CA GLN A 328 -22.94 -3.26 -8.32
C GLN A 328 -23.36 -1.98 -9.07
N ALA A 329 -24.62 -1.59 -9.00
CA ALA A 329 -25.12 -0.37 -9.62
C ALA A 329 -24.46 0.88 -9.01
N ARG A 330 -24.36 0.98 -7.67
CA ARG A 330 -23.63 2.06 -7.00
C ARG A 330 -22.16 2.06 -7.36
N PHE A 331 -21.52 0.89 -7.36
CA PHE A 331 -20.12 0.76 -7.72
C PHE A 331 -19.83 1.24 -9.15
N ASN A 332 -20.70 0.90 -10.11
CA ASN A 332 -20.54 1.33 -11.49
C ASN A 332 -20.66 2.86 -11.64
N ARG A 333 -21.58 3.49 -10.89
CA ARG A 333 -21.71 4.97 -10.85
C ARG A 333 -20.45 5.61 -10.27
N LEU A 334 -19.93 5.04 -9.17
CA LEU A 334 -18.69 5.51 -8.55
C LEU A 334 -17.50 5.37 -9.48
N ALA A 335 -17.34 4.22 -10.13
CA ALA A 335 -16.26 3.98 -11.08
C ALA A 335 -16.33 4.96 -12.27
N SER A 336 -17.52 5.17 -12.84
CA SER A 336 -17.70 6.14 -13.93
C SER A 336 -17.34 7.57 -13.52
N ALA A 337 -17.71 8.00 -12.31
CA ALA A 337 -17.37 9.34 -11.83
C ALA A 337 -15.85 9.52 -11.63
N ILE A 338 -15.15 8.47 -11.19
CA ILE A 338 -13.68 8.49 -11.05
C ILE A 338 -13.00 8.46 -12.42
N ASP A 339 -13.48 7.63 -13.36
CA ASP A 339 -12.90 7.55 -14.70
C ASP A 339 -13.06 8.87 -15.47
N GLU A 340 -14.24 9.53 -15.31
CA GLU A 340 -14.45 10.89 -15.86
C GLU A 340 -13.43 11.88 -15.30
N GLN A 341 -13.26 11.92 -13.99
CA GLN A 341 -12.35 12.84 -13.33
C GLN A 341 -10.87 12.52 -13.65
N ALA A 342 -10.50 11.24 -13.69
CA ALA A 342 -9.15 10.80 -14.07
C ALA A 342 -8.83 11.17 -15.53
N THR A 343 -9.81 11.09 -16.43
CA THR A 343 -9.67 11.49 -17.84
C THR A 343 -9.43 13.00 -17.95
N ILE A 344 -10.18 13.83 -17.18
CA ILE A 344 -9.96 15.28 -17.16
C ILE A 344 -8.53 15.58 -16.69
N ALA A 345 -8.14 15.03 -15.54
CA ALA A 345 -6.79 15.22 -14.98
C ALA A 345 -5.68 14.68 -15.92
N GLY A 346 -5.97 13.61 -16.67
CA GLY A 346 -5.07 13.06 -17.67
C GLY A 346 -4.88 14.01 -18.86
N ASN A 347 -5.96 14.58 -19.38
CA ASN A 347 -5.91 15.51 -20.51
C ASN A 347 -5.17 16.81 -20.15
N GLU A 348 -5.30 17.30 -18.93
CA GLU A 348 -4.54 18.46 -18.42
C GLU A 348 -3.03 18.21 -18.39
N ALA A 349 -2.60 16.95 -18.38
CA ALA A 349 -1.18 16.60 -18.38
C ALA A 349 -0.55 16.62 -19.78
N VAL A 350 -1.35 16.58 -20.85
CA VAL A 350 -0.85 16.59 -22.24
C VAL A 350 -0.15 17.92 -22.52
N GLY A 351 1.05 17.83 -23.09
CA GLY A 351 1.93 18.97 -23.35
C GLY A 351 2.85 19.36 -22.18
N GLN A 352 2.63 18.81 -20.98
CA GLN A 352 3.51 19.07 -19.82
C GLN A 352 4.87 18.39 -19.99
N GLU A 353 5.92 19.05 -19.52
CA GLU A 353 7.24 18.48 -19.33
C GLU A 353 7.34 17.87 -17.92
N VAL A 354 7.75 16.61 -17.83
CA VAL A 354 7.83 15.85 -16.58
C VAL A 354 9.15 15.11 -16.47
N GLU A 355 9.54 14.77 -15.26
CA GLU A 355 10.70 13.91 -15.01
C GLU A 355 10.24 12.48 -14.78
N VAL A 356 10.67 11.54 -15.62
CA VAL A 356 10.31 10.12 -15.54
C VAL A 356 11.51 9.31 -15.07
N LEU A 357 11.34 8.52 -13.99
CA LEU A 357 12.27 7.48 -13.62
C LEU A 357 11.89 6.21 -14.40
N PHE A 358 12.67 5.89 -15.43
CA PHE A 358 12.48 4.66 -16.19
C PHE A 358 12.92 3.46 -15.36
N ASP A 359 12.04 2.45 -15.23
CA ASP A 359 12.30 1.27 -14.39
C ASP A 359 12.26 -0.05 -15.15
N SER A 360 11.58 -0.11 -16.29
CA SER A 360 11.40 -1.36 -17.03
C SER A 360 11.07 -1.14 -18.52
N LEU A 361 11.16 -2.22 -19.29
CA LEU A 361 10.62 -2.34 -20.62
C LEU A 361 9.19 -2.91 -20.52
N ASP A 362 8.28 -2.41 -21.33
CA ASP A 362 6.99 -3.03 -21.54
C ASP A 362 7.10 -3.95 -22.77
N ASP A 363 7.25 -5.25 -22.53
CA ASP A 363 7.47 -6.26 -23.58
C ASP A 363 6.29 -6.38 -24.56
N LYS A 364 5.08 -5.91 -24.19
CA LYS A 364 3.90 -5.99 -25.04
C LYS A 364 3.89 -4.95 -26.14
N ILE A 365 4.42 -3.76 -25.84
CA ILE A 365 4.40 -2.62 -26.77
C ILE A 365 5.81 -2.17 -27.18
N GLY A 366 6.86 -2.75 -26.60
CA GLY A 366 8.26 -2.48 -26.96
C GLY A 366 8.79 -1.11 -26.49
N LEU A 367 8.07 -0.42 -25.60
CA LEU A 367 8.46 0.88 -25.07
C LEU A 367 9.07 0.76 -23.68
N ILE A 368 10.05 1.62 -23.34
CA ILE A 368 10.46 1.75 -21.96
C ILE A 368 9.39 2.50 -21.18
N LYS A 369 9.24 2.15 -19.90
CA LYS A 369 8.24 2.77 -19.05
C LYS A 369 8.82 3.14 -17.67
N GLY A 370 8.15 4.04 -17.03
CA GLY A 370 8.49 4.47 -15.67
C GLY A 370 7.43 5.40 -15.11
N TYR A 371 7.70 5.93 -13.93
CA TYR A 371 6.78 6.83 -13.27
C TYR A 371 7.36 8.25 -13.19
N ASP A 372 6.52 9.25 -13.46
CA ASP A 372 6.89 10.63 -13.29
C ASP A 372 6.80 11.09 -11.81
N GLN A 373 7.16 12.36 -11.54
CA GLN A 373 7.06 12.91 -10.19
C GLN A 373 5.65 12.90 -9.60
N TYR A 374 4.61 12.90 -10.43
CA TYR A 374 3.20 12.83 -10.04
C TYR A 374 2.67 11.38 -9.93
N ASN A 375 3.55 10.39 -10.00
CA ASN A 375 3.20 8.96 -9.98
C ASN A 375 2.27 8.54 -11.13
N ARG A 376 2.51 9.09 -12.33
CA ARG A 376 1.83 8.71 -13.57
C ARG A 376 2.72 7.73 -14.35
N LEU A 377 2.14 6.64 -14.84
CA LEU A 377 2.83 5.68 -15.70
C LEU A 377 3.03 6.28 -17.09
N VAL A 378 4.27 6.44 -17.50
CA VAL A 378 4.64 7.02 -18.80
C VAL A 378 5.43 5.99 -19.61
N HIS A 379 5.02 5.80 -20.88
CA HIS A 379 5.71 4.98 -21.87
C HIS A 379 6.40 5.89 -22.88
N VAL A 380 7.64 5.55 -23.24
CA VAL A 380 8.46 6.34 -24.17
C VAL A 380 9.20 5.42 -25.13
N GLU A 381 9.25 5.79 -26.41
CA GLU A 381 10.12 5.15 -27.39
C GLU A 381 11.55 5.66 -27.18
N ALA A 382 12.38 4.87 -26.51
CA ALA A 382 13.75 5.23 -26.21
C ALA A 382 14.60 3.98 -25.91
N PRO A 383 15.94 4.08 -25.97
CA PRO A 383 16.83 2.96 -25.71
C PRO A 383 16.70 2.41 -24.28
N SER A 384 16.73 1.09 -24.11
CA SER A 384 16.66 0.43 -22.80
C SER A 384 17.84 0.80 -21.87
N THR A 385 18.92 1.37 -22.40
CA THR A 385 20.06 1.91 -21.64
C THR A 385 19.66 3.08 -20.69
N LEU A 386 18.48 3.68 -20.92
CA LEU A 386 17.95 4.71 -20.03
C LEU A 386 17.23 4.16 -18.80
N ILE A 387 17.00 2.85 -18.73
CA ILE A 387 16.41 2.22 -17.53
C ILE A 387 17.34 2.45 -16.32
N GLY A 388 16.75 2.95 -15.23
CA GLY A 388 17.46 3.38 -14.01
C GLY A 388 17.83 4.87 -14.01
N GLN A 389 17.50 5.61 -15.06
CA GLN A 389 17.75 7.06 -15.15
C GLN A 389 16.46 7.86 -15.01
N ILE A 390 16.59 9.07 -14.46
CA ILE A 390 15.54 10.09 -14.48
C ILE A 390 15.79 10.99 -15.68
N LYS A 391 14.78 11.12 -16.55
CA LYS A 391 14.87 11.93 -17.77
C LYS A 391 13.66 12.83 -17.92
N LYS A 392 13.84 13.96 -18.60
CA LYS A 392 12.74 14.84 -18.98
C LYS A 392 11.99 14.26 -20.15
N VAL A 393 10.67 14.27 -20.07
CA VAL A 393 9.74 13.74 -21.05
C VAL A 393 8.62 14.74 -21.24
N LYS A 394 8.20 14.97 -22.47
CA LYS A 394 6.99 15.73 -22.78
C LYS A 394 5.85 14.72 -22.96
N ILE A 395 4.75 14.94 -22.27
CA ILE A 395 3.55 14.11 -22.40
C ILE A 395 2.85 14.46 -23.72
N LEU A 396 2.63 13.44 -24.56
CA LEU A 396 1.98 13.59 -25.86
C LEU A 396 0.50 13.16 -25.82
N GLU A 397 0.22 12.04 -25.13
CA GLU A 397 -1.10 11.42 -25.11
C GLU A 397 -1.45 10.95 -23.70
N SER A 398 -2.74 10.99 -23.38
CA SER A 398 -3.31 10.45 -22.12
C SER A 398 -4.27 9.30 -22.42
N HIS A 399 -4.09 8.20 -21.70
CA HIS A 399 -4.94 7.00 -21.74
C HIS A 399 -5.48 6.72 -20.35
N THR A 400 -6.28 7.61 -19.79
CA THR A 400 -6.89 7.58 -18.45
C THR A 400 -5.86 7.32 -17.31
N TYR A 401 -5.15 6.19 -17.32
CA TYR A 401 -4.20 5.77 -16.27
C TYR A 401 -2.75 5.58 -16.74
N SER A 402 -2.49 5.77 -18.04
CA SER A 402 -1.14 5.73 -18.59
C SER A 402 -0.96 6.83 -19.66
N PHE A 403 0.29 7.15 -19.95
CA PHE A 403 0.65 8.24 -20.84
C PHE A 403 1.68 7.79 -21.84
N ILE A 404 1.63 8.38 -23.03
CA ILE A 404 2.71 8.30 -24.01
C ILE A 404 3.45 9.63 -24.01
N GLY A 405 4.76 9.58 -24.03
CA GLY A 405 5.61 10.78 -24.06
C GLY A 405 6.77 10.64 -25.02
N GLU A 406 7.43 11.76 -25.28
CA GLU A 406 8.68 11.85 -26.03
C GLU A 406 9.81 12.31 -25.13
N LEU A 407 10.99 11.73 -25.33
CA LEU A 407 12.20 12.12 -24.62
C LEU A 407 12.59 13.55 -25.02
N LEU A 408 12.89 14.38 -24.04
CA LEU A 408 13.52 15.69 -24.27
C LEU A 408 15.03 15.55 -24.10
N ASP A 409 15.79 16.18 -25.00
CA ASP A 409 17.26 16.13 -25.04
C ASP A 409 17.95 16.63 -23.75
#